data_56505c16cda85dfa1683dbf67eed3904
#
_entry.id   56505c16cda85dfa1683dbf67eed3904
#
_cell.length_a   1.000
_cell.length_b   1.000
_cell.length_c   1.000
_cell.angle_alpha   90.00
_cell.angle_beta   90.00
_cell.angle_gamma   90.00
#
_symmetry.space_group_name_H-M   'P 1'
#
loop_
_entity.id
_entity.type
_entity.pdbx_description
1 polymer ?
#
loop_
_entity_poly.entity_id
_entity_poly.type
_entity_poly.pdbx_seq_one_letter_code
_entity_poly.pdbx_strand_id
1 'polypeptide(L)'
;GNAIGEYSYISDCTERIKCLHIKYVGIQREIPANRSCTPSLLNMSEQEIIGKIMNSQSREKFAALYSGDFSDYPSQSEADMAFCSILAFWCGGDIALMDKIYRSSGLMREKWDRRQSGSTYGTITLNNAVACCQNFYQPQATDDYYITIKNPSSARSNTKLPMHSLDDTGNAERMKDYCGDTFRYNYTDKRWMYYKDGVWVYDDCGAVFSAADVILERMKTELKTWAEHEDGKFLQDYQKHMKKTRSNAAKTAMVREFQHIVPISPSDLDTHKSLVNTQNGIVDLDNGATVPHNPKMYMTRMLGTSMPVNPKKPVLWLRFLDDIFGDDKELIRYIQKSVGYCLSGLTSEQCVFFLYGNGRNGKSTFLEIIRALLGEY
;
A
#
# COMPACT_ATOMS: atom_id res chain seq x y z
N GLY A 1 25.69 28.78 -19.56
CA GLY A 1 26.06 28.39 -18.21
C GLY A 1 27.55 28.29 -18.09
N ASN A 2 28.14 28.98 -17.14
CA ASN A 2 29.57 28.88 -16.88
C ASN A 2 29.82 27.55 -16.16
N ALA A 3 30.80 26.76 -16.64
CA ALA A 3 31.28 25.59 -15.92
C ALA A 3 31.86 26.05 -14.57
N ILE A 4 31.43 25.45 -13.50
CA ILE A 4 31.97 25.71 -12.16
C ILE A 4 33.25 24.88 -12.02
N GLY A 5 34.40 25.52 -12.17
CA GLY A 5 35.76 24.95 -12.12
C GLY A 5 36.32 24.53 -13.48
N GLU A 6 37.63 24.45 -13.55
CA GLU A 6 38.39 24.01 -14.76
C GLU A 6 38.34 22.48 -14.98
N TYR A 7 37.16 21.87 -14.96
CA TYR A 7 37.04 20.45 -15.26
C TYR A 7 36.83 20.27 -16.75
N SER A 8 37.92 20.13 -17.50
CA SER A 8 37.91 19.95 -18.95
C SER A 8 37.47 18.55 -19.39
N TYR A 9 37.43 17.56 -18.50
CA TYR A 9 36.93 16.20 -18.79
C TYR A 9 36.66 15.39 -17.49
N ILE A 10 35.72 14.49 -17.57
CA ILE A 10 35.54 13.44 -16.56
C ILE A 10 36.47 12.29 -16.94
N SER A 11 37.38 11.90 -16.05
CA SER A 11 38.27 10.75 -16.27
C SER A 11 37.48 9.49 -16.60
N ASP A 12 37.98 8.62 -17.46
CA ASP A 12 37.37 7.35 -17.78
C ASP A 12 37.32 6.46 -16.55
N CYS A 13 36.14 6.39 -15.94
CA CYS A 13 35.87 5.58 -14.75
C CYS A 13 35.30 4.19 -15.06
N THR A 14 35.38 3.74 -16.34
CA THR A 14 34.76 2.50 -16.81
C THR A 14 35.15 1.27 -15.98
N GLU A 15 36.43 1.10 -15.67
CA GLU A 15 36.90 -0.03 -14.85
C GLU A 15 36.48 0.11 -13.39
N ARG A 16 36.50 1.33 -12.87
CA ARG A 16 36.08 1.61 -11.49
C ARG A 16 34.60 1.35 -11.30
N ILE A 17 33.77 1.67 -12.31
CA ILE A 17 32.33 1.41 -12.33
C ILE A 17 32.01 -0.07 -12.52
N LYS A 18 32.79 -0.80 -13.35
CA LYS A 18 32.67 -2.26 -13.40
C LYS A 18 32.89 -2.90 -12.04
N CYS A 19 33.95 -2.48 -11.33
CA CYS A 19 34.19 -2.92 -9.96
C CYS A 19 33.07 -2.53 -9.00
N LEU A 20 32.50 -1.33 -9.12
CA LEU A 20 31.39 -0.85 -8.32
C LEU A 20 30.09 -1.61 -8.65
N HIS A 21 29.82 -1.84 -9.93
CA HIS A 21 28.68 -2.64 -10.36
C HIS A 21 28.78 -4.07 -9.85
N ILE A 22 29.96 -4.72 -9.96
CA ILE A 22 30.22 -6.04 -9.40
C ILE A 22 30.09 -6.02 -7.87
N LYS A 23 30.58 -4.97 -7.23
CA LYS A 23 30.62 -4.85 -5.77
C LYS A 23 29.29 -4.45 -5.11
N TYR A 24 28.43 -3.70 -5.81
CA TYR A 24 27.20 -3.13 -5.24
C TYR A 24 25.91 -3.53 -5.96
N VAL A 25 25.97 -3.97 -7.21
CA VAL A 25 24.84 -4.38 -8.04
C VAL A 25 25.01 -5.81 -8.55
N GLY A 26 26.24 -6.24 -8.85
CA GLY A 26 26.59 -7.57 -9.34
C GLY A 26 26.98 -8.56 -8.23
N ILE A 27 26.81 -8.20 -6.98
CA ILE A 27 26.72 -9.19 -5.93
C ILE A 27 25.50 -10.01 -6.28
N GLN A 28 25.78 -11.26 -6.65
CA GLN A 28 24.82 -12.33 -6.72
C GLN A 28 23.70 -12.03 -5.74
N ARG A 29 22.48 -12.23 -6.17
CA ARG A 29 21.33 -12.37 -5.31
C ARG A 29 21.67 -13.36 -4.17
N GLU A 30 22.50 -12.97 -3.23
CA GLU A 30 22.29 -13.37 -1.87
C GLU A 30 20.92 -12.77 -1.58
N ILE A 31 19.93 -13.63 -1.65
CA ILE A 31 18.63 -13.44 -1.04
C ILE A 31 18.95 -12.80 0.29
N PRO A 32 18.58 -11.53 0.56
CA PRO A 32 18.81 -10.97 1.87
C PRO A 32 18.04 -11.87 2.83
N ALA A 33 18.78 -12.69 3.55
CA ALA A 33 18.32 -13.36 4.75
C ALA A 33 18.08 -12.27 5.80
N ASN A 34 17.04 -11.48 5.58
CA ASN A 34 16.35 -10.59 6.51
C ASN A 34 15.54 -9.56 5.73
N ARG A 35 14.61 -10.02 4.89
CA ARG A 35 13.30 -9.43 4.97
C ARG A 35 12.63 -10.18 6.12
N SER A 36 12.58 -9.57 7.27
CA SER A 36 11.56 -9.80 8.24
C SER A 36 10.24 -9.32 7.62
N CYS A 37 9.74 -10.02 6.60
CA CYS A 37 8.33 -10.23 6.49
C CYS A 37 8.02 -11.01 7.77
N THR A 38 7.70 -10.31 8.84
CA THR A 38 6.83 -10.89 9.84
C THR A 38 5.73 -11.53 9.02
N PRO A 39 5.52 -12.85 9.12
CA PRO A 39 4.34 -13.46 8.56
C PRO A 39 3.21 -12.60 9.12
N SER A 40 2.54 -11.84 8.28
CA SER A 40 1.28 -11.26 8.67
C SER A 40 0.46 -12.50 8.90
N LEU A 41 0.18 -12.81 10.18
CA LEU A 41 -0.69 -13.88 10.57
C LEU A 41 -1.99 -13.61 9.82
N LEU A 42 -2.12 -14.30 8.68
CA LEU A 42 -3.36 -14.34 7.94
C LEU A 42 -4.33 -15.02 8.88
N ASN A 43 -5.19 -14.25 9.56
CA ASN A 43 -6.31 -14.76 10.35
C ASN A 43 -7.37 -15.40 9.43
N MET A 44 -6.91 -16.17 8.42
CA MET A 44 -7.76 -16.84 7.46
C MET A 44 -7.69 -18.35 7.69
N SER A 45 -8.86 -18.96 7.70
CA SER A 45 -8.97 -20.42 7.75
C SER A 45 -8.55 -21.06 6.44
N GLU A 46 -8.19 -22.36 6.46
CA GLU A 46 -7.91 -23.15 5.27
C GLU A 46 -9.00 -23.03 4.20
N GLN A 47 -10.25 -23.12 4.63
CA GLN A 47 -11.41 -23.09 3.74
C GLN A 47 -11.55 -21.74 3.01
N GLU A 48 -11.23 -20.63 3.70
CA GLU A 48 -11.24 -19.30 3.11
C GLU A 48 -10.14 -19.14 2.06
N ILE A 49 -8.94 -19.66 2.33
CA ILE A 49 -7.83 -19.62 1.36
C ILE A 49 -8.16 -20.48 0.15
N ILE A 50 -8.61 -21.72 0.35
CA ILE A 50 -9.04 -22.61 -0.74
C ILE A 50 -10.14 -21.95 -1.57
N GLY A 51 -11.14 -21.36 -0.94
CA GLY A 51 -12.22 -20.64 -1.61
C GLY A 51 -11.73 -19.48 -2.48
N LYS A 52 -10.72 -18.72 -2.00
CA LYS A 52 -10.12 -17.63 -2.79
C LYS A 52 -9.31 -18.14 -3.96
N ILE A 53 -8.53 -19.20 -3.79
CA ILE A 53 -7.78 -19.83 -4.90
C ILE A 53 -8.74 -20.33 -5.98
N MET A 54 -9.85 -20.94 -5.58
CA MET A 54 -10.88 -21.46 -6.48
C MET A 54 -11.62 -20.37 -7.26
N ASN A 55 -11.55 -19.12 -6.81
CA ASN A 55 -12.09 -17.95 -7.51
C ASN A 55 -11.01 -17.13 -8.26
N SER A 56 -9.79 -17.64 -8.37
CA SER A 56 -8.65 -16.97 -9.01
C SER A 56 -8.30 -17.59 -10.39
N GLN A 57 -7.37 -16.93 -11.08
CA GLN A 57 -6.80 -17.46 -12.32
C GLN A 57 -6.02 -18.79 -12.11
N SER A 58 -5.62 -19.09 -10.88
CA SER A 58 -4.91 -20.34 -10.53
C SER A 58 -5.86 -21.52 -10.29
N ARG A 59 -7.17 -21.32 -10.42
CA ARG A 59 -8.23 -22.30 -10.12
C ARG A 59 -7.98 -23.67 -10.73
N GLU A 60 -7.77 -23.72 -12.03
CA GLU A 60 -7.68 -25.00 -12.77
C GLU A 60 -6.47 -25.82 -12.30
N LYS A 61 -5.30 -25.19 -12.24
CA LYS A 61 -4.07 -25.84 -11.77
C LYS A 61 -4.16 -26.27 -10.32
N PHE A 62 -4.71 -25.38 -9.47
CA PHE A 62 -4.90 -25.71 -8.07
C PHE A 62 -5.87 -26.86 -7.85
N ALA A 63 -7.02 -26.86 -8.52
CA ALA A 63 -8.04 -27.89 -8.38
C ALA A 63 -7.51 -29.28 -8.82
N ALA A 64 -6.79 -29.37 -9.94
CA ALA A 64 -6.15 -30.59 -10.39
C ALA A 64 -5.16 -31.13 -9.34
N LEU A 65 -4.20 -30.31 -8.90
CA LEU A 65 -3.21 -30.70 -7.91
C LEU A 65 -3.84 -31.03 -6.54
N TYR A 66 -4.85 -30.24 -6.12
CA TYR A 66 -5.55 -30.50 -4.86
C TYR A 66 -6.32 -31.82 -4.86
N SER A 67 -6.88 -32.22 -6.02
CA SER A 67 -7.53 -33.55 -6.20
C SER A 67 -6.53 -34.70 -6.32
N GLY A 68 -5.23 -34.40 -6.49
CA GLY A 68 -4.17 -35.39 -6.67
C GLY A 68 -3.85 -35.72 -8.15
N ASP A 69 -4.44 -34.99 -9.10
CA ASP A 69 -4.10 -35.10 -10.50
C ASP A 69 -2.82 -34.33 -10.82
N PHE A 70 -1.78 -35.07 -11.22
CA PHE A 70 -0.48 -34.51 -11.59
C PHE A 70 -0.06 -34.93 -13.00
N SER A 71 -1.02 -35.34 -13.86
CA SER A 71 -0.78 -35.80 -15.23
C SER A 71 -0.04 -34.78 -16.10
N ASP A 72 -0.20 -33.48 -15.81
CA ASP A 72 0.48 -32.38 -16.50
C ASP A 72 1.94 -32.20 -16.08
N TYR A 73 2.45 -32.98 -15.13
CA TYR A 73 3.81 -32.83 -14.58
C TYR A 73 4.66 -34.07 -14.89
N PRO A 74 5.96 -33.89 -15.24
CA PRO A 74 6.86 -35.03 -15.53
C PRO A 74 7.06 -35.98 -14.36
N SER A 75 6.89 -35.49 -13.13
CA SER A 75 7.00 -36.27 -11.91
C SER A 75 6.13 -35.71 -10.78
N GLN A 76 5.69 -36.59 -9.88
CA GLN A 76 4.96 -36.18 -8.70
C GLN A 76 5.77 -35.18 -7.81
N SER A 77 7.12 -35.24 -7.83
CA SER A 77 7.96 -34.29 -7.07
C SER A 77 7.92 -32.87 -7.66
N GLU A 78 7.73 -32.74 -8.97
CA GLU A 78 7.53 -31.45 -9.62
C GLU A 78 6.12 -30.92 -9.36
N ALA A 79 5.12 -31.80 -9.36
CA ALA A 79 3.77 -31.44 -8.95
C ALA A 79 3.71 -30.97 -7.48
N ASP A 80 4.42 -31.67 -6.56
CA ASP A 80 4.54 -31.25 -5.17
C ASP A 80 5.11 -29.79 -5.07
N MET A 81 6.19 -29.50 -5.82
CA MET A 81 6.78 -28.17 -5.84
C MET A 81 5.85 -27.12 -6.45
N ALA A 82 5.17 -27.44 -7.55
CA ALA A 82 4.22 -26.55 -8.20
C ALA A 82 3.04 -26.22 -7.28
N PHE A 83 2.51 -27.22 -6.57
CA PHE A 83 1.43 -27.03 -5.61
C PHE A 83 1.89 -26.17 -4.42
N CYS A 84 3.07 -26.48 -3.84
CA CYS A 84 3.66 -25.68 -2.78
C CYS A 84 3.93 -24.23 -3.21
N SER A 85 4.30 -23.97 -4.47
CA SER A 85 4.50 -22.62 -5.00
C SER A 85 3.19 -21.81 -5.05
N ILE A 86 2.08 -22.47 -5.44
CA ILE A 86 0.74 -21.84 -5.36
C ILE A 86 0.39 -21.54 -3.90
N LEU A 87 0.61 -22.49 -2.99
CA LEU A 87 0.34 -22.32 -1.56
C LEU A 87 1.23 -21.24 -0.95
N ALA A 88 2.52 -21.16 -1.32
CA ALA A 88 3.45 -20.15 -0.82
C ALA A 88 2.93 -18.73 -1.10
N PHE A 89 2.43 -18.49 -2.31
CA PHE A 89 1.79 -17.21 -2.65
C PHE A 89 0.55 -16.96 -1.79
N TRP A 90 -0.42 -17.88 -1.81
CA TRP A 90 -1.74 -17.66 -1.21
C TRP A 90 -1.77 -17.72 0.32
N CYS A 91 -0.87 -18.46 0.95
CA CYS A 91 -0.74 -18.53 2.41
C CYS A 91 0.22 -17.46 2.97
N GLY A 92 0.68 -16.50 2.16
CA GLY A 92 1.59 -15.45 2.64
C GLY A 92 2.93 -15.98 3.18
N GLY A 93 3.35 -17.19 2.78
CA GLY A 93 4.55 -17.86 3.28
C GLY A 93 4.37 -18.56 4.62
N ASP A 94 3.15 -18.67 5.17
CA ASP A 94 2.88 -19.43 6.39
C ASP A 94 3.03 -20.94 6.14
N ILE A 95 4.17 -21.49 6.54
CA ILE A 95 4.56 -22.90 6.33
C ILE A 95 3.58 -23.84 7.05
N ALA A 96 3.07 -23.48 8.23
CA ALA A 96 2.15 -24.32 8.99
C ALA A 96 0.80 -24.46 8.27
N LEU A 97 0.30 -23.35 7.74
CA LEU A 97 -0.93 -23.32 6.97
C LEU A 97 -0.78 -24.04 5.62
N MET A 98 0.36 -23.86 4.95
CA MET A 98 0.69 -24.56 3.71
C MET A 98 0.75 -26.08 3.92
N ASP A 99 1.42 -26.56 4.97
CA ASP A 99 1.51 -27.98 5.31
C ASP A 99 0.13 -28.58 5.57
N LYS A 100 -0.72 -27.83 6.26
CA LYS A 100 -2.08 -28.25 6.59
C LYS A 100 -2.94 -28.42 5.32
N ILE A 101 -2.89 -27.46 4.38
CA ILE A 101 -3.59 -27.55 3.11
C ILE A 101 -2.99 -28.68 2.23
N TYR A 102 -1.67 -28.84 2.22
CA TYR A 102 -1.04 -29.92 1.47
C TYR A 102 -1.48 -31.29 1.96
N ARG A 103 -1.56 -31.50 3.28
CA ARG A 103 -2.00 -32.77 3.91
C ARG A 103 -3.46 -33.10 3.61
N SER A 104 -4.30 -32.10 3.35
CA SER A 104 -5.70 -32.28 2.96
C SER A 104 -5.88 -32.57 1.45
N SER A 105 -4.81 -32.49 0.65
CA SER A 105 -4.84 -32.72 -0.79
C SER A 105 -4.63 -34.19 -1.18
N GLY A 106 -5.06 -34.55 -2.38
CA GLY A 106 -4.82 -35.88 -2.97
C GLY A 106 -3.35 -36.16 -3.33
N LEU A 107 -2.45 -35.17 -3.25
CA LEU A 107 -1.00 -35.37 -3.45
C LEU A 107 -0.32 -35.92 -2.19
N MET A 108 -0.99 -35.93 -1.03
CA MET A 108 -0.40 -36.40 0.22
C MET A 108 0.03 -37.87 0.12
N ARG A 109 1.26 -38.17 0.54
CA ARG A 109 1.84 -39.52 0.54
C ARG A 109 2.91 -39.67 1.63
N GLU A 110 3.30 -40.90 1.97
CA GLU A 110 4.29 -41.22 3.00
C GLU A 110 5.66 -40.53 2.79
N LYS A 111 6.03 -40.23 1.54
CA LYS A 111 7.27 -39.50 1.24
C LYS A 111 7.29 -38.10 1.88
N TRP A 112 6.14 -37.49 2.11
CA TRP A 112 6.02 -36.15 2.70
C TRP A 112 6.69 -36.05 4.06
N ASP A 113 6.51 -37.09 4.88
CA ASP A 113 7.06 -37.17 6.24
C ASP A 113 8.42 -37.89 6.31
N ARG A 114 8.96 -38.36 5.17
CA ARG A 114 10.28 -39.01 5.13
C ARG A 114 11.39 -38.02 5.49
N ARG A 115 12.23 -38.40 6.43
CA ARG A 115 13.40 -37.60 6.83
C ARG A 115 14.46 -37.59 5.71
N GLN A 116 14.94 -36.38 5.38
CA GLN A 116 15.99 -36.13 4.41
C GLN A 116 16.85 -34.96 4.93
N SER A 117 18.17 -35.14 5.05
CA SER A 117 19.11 -34.07 5.41
C SER A 117 18.74 -33.28 6.70
N GLY A 118 18.25 -33.97 7.75
CA GLY A 118 17.91 -33.34 9.04
C GLY A 118 16.48 -32.78 9.15
N SER A 119 15.70 -32.79 8.09
CA SER A 119 14.31 -32.32 8.07
C SER A 119 13.41 -33.34 7.33
N THR A 120 12.11 -33.04 7.14
CA THR A 120 11.25 -33.87 6.29
C THR A 120 11.26 -33.36 4.86
N TYR A 121 10.95 -34.26 3.90
CA TYR A 121 10.79 -33.87 2.49
C TYR A 121 9.77 -32.75 2.32
N GLY A 122 8.64 -32.83 3.02
CA GLY A 122 7.61 -31.78 3.02
C GLY A 122 8.14 -30.43 3.49
N THR A 123 8.83 -30.41 4.63
CA THR A 123 9.42 -29.15 5.18
C THR A 123 10.42 -28.53 4.21
N ILE A 124 11.28 -29.36 3.58
CA ILE A 124 12.26 -28.87 2.59
C ILE A 124 11.53 -28.29 1.36
N THR A 125 10.51 -28.96 0.85
CA THR A 125 9.73 -28.52 -0.32
C THR A 125 8.99 -27.21 -0.04
N LEU A 126 8.36 -27.09 1.12
CA LEU A 126 7.67 -25.87 1.56
C LEU A 126 8.65 -24.68 1.71
N ASN A 127 9.78 -24.89 2.37
CA ASN A 127 10.80 -23.85 2.51
C ASN A 127 11.35 -23.39 1.16
N ASN A 128 11.60 -24.32 0.23
CA ASN A 128 12.06 -23.98 -1.12
C ASN A 128 10.98 -23.19 -1.89
N ALA A 129 9.71 -23.57 -1.77
CA ALA A 129 8.61 -22.84 -2.41
C ALA A 129 8.49 -21.41 -1.87
N VAL A 130 8.61 -21.23 -0.56
CA VAL A 130 8.60 -19.89 0.07
C VAL A 130 9.81 -19.07 -0.36
N ALA A 131 11.02 -19.68 -0.40
CA ALA A 131 12.23 -19.00 -0.82
C ALA A 131 12.21 -18.55 -2.30
N CYS A 132 11.52 -19.30 -3.17
CA CYS A 132 11.36 -18.96 -4.58
C CYS A 132 10.19 -18.00 -4.84
N CYS A 133 9.30 -17.79 -3.88
CA CYS A 133 8.15 -16.91 -4.03
C CYS A 133 8.57 -15.45 -3.96
N GLN A 134 8.43 -14.71 -5.06
CA GLN A 134 8.83 -13.30 -5.13
C GLN A 134 7.78 -12.35 -4.53
N ASN A 135 6.51 -12.73 -4.60
CA ASN A 135 5.38 -11.98 -4.07
C ASN A 135 4.49 -12.93 -3.30
N PHE A 136 4.13 -12.57 -2.08
CA PHE A 136 3.13 -13.29 -1.31
C PHE A 136 1.76 -12.67 -1.56
N TYR A 137 0.71 -13.50 -1.57
CA TYR A 137 -0.64 -13.02 -1.44
C TYR A 137 -0.68 -12.26 -0.12
N GLN A 138 -0.66 -10.99 -0.23
CA GLN A 138 -1.27 -10.18 0.80
C GLN A 138 -2.76 -10.34 0.51
N PRO A 139 -3.62 -10.76 1.46
CA PRO A 139 -5.00 -10.44 1.32
C PRO A 139 -4.95 -8.97 0.94
N GLN A 140 -5.26 -8.62 -0.31
CA GLN A 140 -5.79 -7.29 -0.52
C GLN A 140 -6.82 -7.29 0.55
N ALA A 141 -6.51 -6.49 1.63
CA ALA A 141 -7.42 -6.38 2.74
C ALA A 141 -8.73 -6.37 2.03
N THR A 142 -9.45 -7.52 2.08
CA THR A 142 -10.60 -7.76 1.27
C THR A 142 -11.26 -6.51 1.41
N ASP A 143 -11.22 -5.72 0.41
CA ASP A 143 -11.63 -4.37 0.55
C ASP A 143 -12.68 -4.29 1.64
N ASP A 144 -12.32 -4.66 2.82
CA ASP A 144 -12.72 -4.02 4.02
C ASP A 144 -12.16 -2.65 3.77
N TYR A 145 -12.84 -1.94 2.83
CA TYR A 145 -12.98 -0.53 2.88
C TYR A 145 -13.53 -0.23 4.28
N TYR A 146 -12.71 -0.53 5.30
CA TYR A 146 -12.76 0.17 6.54
C TYR A 146 -12.18 1.55 6.21
N ILE A 147 -12.96 2.26 5.36
CA ILE A 147 -13.11 3.68 5.54
C ILE A 147 -13.13 3.81 7.03
N THR A 148 -12.14 4.51 7.61
CA THR A 148 -12.11 4.72 9.05
C THR A 148 -13.32 5.59 9.38
N ILE A 149 -14.48 4.95 9.35
CA ILE A 149 -15.75 5.56 9.68
C ILE A 149 -15.66 5.70 11.18
N LYS A 150 -15.40 6.91 11.61
CA LYS A 150 -15.35 7.25 13.02
C LYS A 150 -16.61 6.68 13.68
N ASN A 151 -16.43 5.76 14.61
CA ASN A 151 -17.52 5.42 15.50
C ASN A 151 -17.83 6.68 16.29
N PRO A 152 -19.01 7.27 16.21
CA PRO A 152 -19.37 8.42 17.03
C PRO A 152 -19.28 8.11 18.53
N SER A 153 -19.19 6.84 18.91
CA SER A 153 -19.07 6.37 20.31
C SER A 153 -17.68 6.50 20.93
N SER A 154 -16.62 6.85 20.19
CA SER A 154 -15.27 7.00 20.79
C SER A 154 -14.92 8.44 21.24
N ALA A 155 -15.78 9.41 20.98
CA ALA A 155 -15.62 10.78 21.45
C ALA A 155 -16.91 11.27 22.10
N ARG A 156 -16.94 11.19 23.42
CA ARG A 156 -17.92 11.73 24.37
C ARG A 156 -19.08 10.80 24.76
N SER A 157 -18.98 10.25 25.94
CA SER A 157 -20.12 9.87 26.78
C SER A 157 -21.15 11.00 26.80
N ASN A 158 -22.42 10.70 26.46
CA ASN A 158 -23.61 11.58 26.58
C ASN A 158 -23.94 12.54 25.44
N THR A 159 -23.58 12.32 24.20
CA THR A 159 -24.21 13.06 23.10
C THR A 159 -25.26 12.22 22.39
N LYS A 160 -26.52 12.69 22.46
CA LYS A 160 -27.63 12.19 21.64
C LYS A 160 -27.16 12.13 20.19
N LEU A 161 -27.38 11.00 19.49
CA LEU A 161 -27.06 10.88 18.04
C LEU A 161 -27.78 12.02 17.30
N PRO A 162 -27.11 12.71 16.37
CA PRO A 162 -27.76 13.76 15.58
C PRO A 162 -28.91 13.15 14.77
N MET A 163 -30.08 13.77 14.88
CA MET A 163 -31.27 13.37 14.13
C MET A 163 -31.25 14.07 12.77
N HIS A 164 -31.07 13.31 11.71
CA HIS A 164 -31.10 13.79 10.34
C HIS A 164 -32.51 13.63 9.72
N SER A 165 -32.85 14.46 8.73
CA SER A 165 -34.10 14.32 7.99
C SER A 165 -34.19 12.97 7.27
N LEU A 166 -35.42 12.50 7.04
CA LEU A 166 -35.69 11.23 6.37
C LEU A 166 -35.84 11.42 4.84
N ASP A 167 -34.81 12.03 4.23
CA ASP A 167 -34.70 12.34 2.82
C ASP A 167 -33.25 12.18 2.32
N ASP A 168 -33.00 12.51 1.07
CA ASP A 168 -31.68 12.36 0.45
C ASP A 168 -30.65 13.32 1.05
N THR A 169 -31.06 14.53 1.46
CA THR A 169 -30.22 15.51 2.15
C THR A 169 -29.78 14.99 3.51
N GLY A 170 -30.73 14.49 4.33
CA GLY A 170 -30.39 13.90 5.62
C GLY A 170 -29.50 12.65 5.52
N ASN A 171 -29.63 11.89 4.43
CA ASN A 171 -28.73 10.79 4.15
C ASN A 171 -27.29 11.28 3.82
N ALA A 172 -27.16 12.38 3.07
CA ALA A 172 -25.86 13.00 2.78
C ALA A 172 -25.21 13.62 4.04
N GLU A 173 -26.02 14.23 4.91
CA GLU A 173 -25.55 14.70 6.22
C GLU A 173 -25.04 13.54 7.10
N ARG A 174 -25.72 12.38 7.07
CA ARG A 174 -25.24 11.16 7.70
C ARG A 174 -23.89 10.74 7.14
N MET A 175 -23.73 10.74 5.80
CA MET A 175 -22.42 10.47 5.19
C MET A 175 -21.35 11.43 5.68
N LYS A 176 -21.66 12.73 5.81
CA LYS A 176 -20.71 13.72 6.36
C LYS A 176 -20.27 13.36 7.77
N ASP A 177 -21.20 13.01 8.64
CA ASP A 177 -20.88 12.70 10.04
C ASP A 177 -20.00 11.44 10.17
N TYR A 178 -20.25 10.44 9.34
CA TYR A 178 -19.54 9.17 9.42
C TYR A 178 -18.25 9.13 8.61
N CYS A 179 -18.20 9.78 7.46
CA CYS A 179 -17.06 9.69 6.54
C CYS A 179 -16.64 11.02 5.88
N GLY A 180 -17.15 12.15 6.37
CA GLY A 180 -16.84 13.48 5.81
C GLY A 180 -15.36 13.88 5.89
N ASP A 181 -14.60 13.31 6.83
CA ASP A 181 -13.13 13.53 6.91
C ASP A 181 -12.33 12.64 5.93
N THR A 182 -12.99 11.64 5.32
CA THR A 182 -12.34 10.63 4.48
C THR A 182 -12.59 10.86 3.00
N PHE A 183 -13.64 11.56 2.61
CA PHE A 183 -13.99 11.82 1.22
C PHE A 183 -13.94 13.29 0.87
N ARG A 184 -13.58 13.57 -0.39
CA ARG A 184 -13.68 14.90 -1.02
C ARG A 184 -14.16 14.75 -2.45
N TYR A 185 -14.91 15.72 -2.93
CA TYR A 185 -15.32 15.79 -4.33
C TYR A 185 -14.63 16.95 -5.05
N ASN A 186 -13.85 16.63 -6.07
CA ASN A 186 -13.20 17.60 -6.91
C ASN A 186 -14.13 17.97 -8.08
N TYR A 187 -14.70 19.17 -8.04
CA TYR A 187 -15.61 19.65 -9.08
C TYR A 187 -14.93 19.97 -10.40
N THR A 188 -13.65 20.33 -10.37
CA THR A 188 -12.86 20.61 -11.59
C THR A 188 -12.68 19.34 -12.41
N ASP A 189 -12.27 18.28 -11.76
CA ASP A 189 -12.02 16.97 -12.39
C ASP A 189 -13.27 16.10 -12.44
N LYS A 190 -14.34 16.52 -11.76
CA LYS A 190 -15.61 15.78 -11.61
C LYS A 190 -15.39 14.37 -11.05
N ARG A 191 -14.49 14.23 -10.09
CA ARG A 191 -14.09 12.95 -9.51
C ARG A 191 -14.11 13.00 -8.00
N TRP A 192 -14.42 11.85 -7.40
CA TRP A 192 -14.25 11.61 -5.99
C TRP A 192 -12.79 11.37 -5.65
N MET A 193 -12.41 11.80 -4.47
CA MET A 193 -11.15 11.48 -3.81
C MET A 193 -11.44 10.92 -2.44
N TYR A 194 -10.60 10.00 -1.96
CA TYR A 194 -10.68 9.50 -0.61
C TYR A 194 -9.31 9.37 0.02
N TYR A 195 -9.29 9.47 1.34
CA TYR A 195 -8.07 9.36 2.12
C TYR A 195 -7.77 7.90 2.46
N LYS A 196 -6.63 7.41 2.02
CA LYS A 196 -6.17 6.03 2.23
C LYS A 196 -4.69 6.02 2.55
N ASP A 197 -4.30 5.29 3.61
CA ASP A 197 -2.89 5.03 3.97
C ASP A 197 -2.00 6.28 4.02
N GLY A 198 -2.55 7.40 4.48
CA GLY A 198 -1.80 8.65 4.62
C GLY A 198 -1.84 9.59 3.42
N VAL A 199 -2.53 9.25 2.33
CA VAL A 199 -2.64 10.07 1.11
C VAL A 199 -4.08 10.22 0.62
N TRP A 200 -4.33 11.29 -0.13
CA TRP A 200 -5.56 11.47 -0.89
C TRP A 200 -5.39 10.89 -2.29
N VAL A 201 -6.25 9.95 -2.66
CA VAL A 201 -6.24 9.29 -3.97
C VAL A 201 -7.59 9.46 -4.66
N TYR A 202 -7.60 9.42 -6.00
CA TYR A 202 -8.86 9.38 -6.74
C TYR A 202 -9.60 8.07 -6.51
N ASP A 203 -10.92 8.15 -6.43
CA ASP A 203 -11.79 6.98 -6.30
C ASP A 203 -12.03 6.32 -7.66
N ASP A 204 -11.17 5.38 -8.02
CA ASP A 204 -11.25 4.60 -9.26
C ASP A 204 -11.98 3.26 -9.06
N CYS A 205 -12.42 2.97 -7.83
CA CYS A 205 -12.99 1.68 -7.45
C CYS A 205 -14.41 1.77 -6.85
N GLY A 206 -14.98 2.98 -6.72
CA GLY A 206 -16.32 3.18 -6.19
C GLY A 206 -16.38 3.15 -4.65
N ALA A 207 -15.30 3.57 -3.99
CA ALA A 207 -15.21 3.63 -2.53
C ALA A 207 -16.34 4.46 -1.90
N VAL A 208 -16.77 5.54 -2.55
CA VAL A 208 -17.87 6.38 -2.07
C VAL A 208 -19.20 5.62 -2.04
N PHE A 209 -19.46 4.74 -3.01
CA PHE A 209 -20.67 3.90 -3.01
C PHE A 209 -20.59 2.79 -1.96
N SER A 210 -19.40 2.23 -1.73
CA SER A 210 -19.18 1.30 -0.63
C SER A 210 -19.42 1.98 0.73
N ALA A 211 -19.01 3.25 0.88
CA ALA A 211 -19.34 4.05 2.06
C ALA A 211 -20.84 4.22 2.23
N ALA A 212 -21.59 4.47 1.16
CA ALA A 212 -23.04 4.56 1.20
C ALA A 212 -23.68 3.25 1.73
N ASP A 213 -23.16 2.09 1.35
CA ASP A 213 -23.64 0.80 1.90
C ASP A 213 -23.34 0.66 3.41
N VAL A 214 -22.21 1.14 3.87
CA VAL A 214 -21.90 1.17 5.31
C VAL A 214 -22.85 2.10 6.07
N ILE A 215 -23.24 3.25 5.50
CA ILE A 215 -24.25 4.13 6.10
C ILE A 215 -25.57 3.40 6.31
N LEU A 216 -26.01 2.57 5.37
CA LEU A 216 -27.20 1.75 5.54
C LEU A 216 -27.12 0.79 6.72
N GLU A 217 -25.96 0.21 6.98
CA GLU A 217 -25.75 -0.63 8.17
C GLU A 217 -25.75 0.22 9.47
N ARG A 218 -25.19 1.42 9.43
CA ARG A 218 -25.24 2.38 10.56
C ARG A 218 -26.64 2.83 10.89
N MET A 219 -27.50 3.06 9.89
CA MET A 219 -28.91 3.40 10.09
C MET A 219 -29.65 2.31 10.90
N LYS A 220 -29.27 1.04 10.77
CA LYS A 220 -29.82 -0.03 11.60
C LYS A 220 -29.43 0.11 13.08
N THR A 221 -28.21 0.61 13.34
CA THR A 221 -27.73 0.87 14.71
C THR A 221 -28.43 2.09 15.29
N GLU A 222 -28.58 3.18 14.49
CA GLU A 222 -29.35 4.36 14.89
C GLU A 222 -30.80 3.98 15.29
N LEU A 223 -31.46 3.16 14.48
CA LEU A 223 -32.81 2.68 14.75
C LEU A 223 -32.91 1.97 16.11
N LYS A 224 -31.93 1.14 16.47
CA LYS A 224 -31.92 0.46 17.77
C LYS A 224 -31.78 1.45 18.93
N THR A 225 -30.91 2.45 18.79
CA THR A 225 -30.71 3.48 19.81
C THR A 225 -31.95 4.34 20.01
N TRP A 226 -32.65 4.69 18.91
CA TRP A 226 -33.86 5.51 19.01
C TRP A 226 -35.09 4.72 19.46
N ALA A 227 -35.11 3.41 19.27
CA ALA A 227 -36.20 2.56 19.78
C ALA A 227 -36.41 2.67 21.30
N GLU A 228 -35.40 3.13 22.02
CA GLU A 228 -35.45 3.36 23.46
C GLU A 228 -35.99 4.74 23.85
N HIS A 229 -36.04 5.70 22.91
CA HIS A 229 -36.26 7.11 23.21
C HIS A 229 -37.34 7.80 22.37
N GLU A 230 -37.78 7.19 21.25
CA GLU A 230 -38.68 7.80 20.28
C GLU A 230 -40.03 7.05 20.18
N ASP A 231 -41.06 7.76 19.67
CA ASP A 231 -42.39 7.17 19.52
C ASP A 231 -42.46 6.13 18.38
N GLY A 232 -43.46 5.26 18.43
CA GLY A 232 -43.62 4.19 17.46
C GLY A 232 -43.88 4.67 16.02
N LYS A 233 -44.41 5.89 15.81
CA LYS A 233 -44.64 6.46 14.50
C LYS A 233 -43.31 6.84 13.83
N PHE A 234 -42.45 7.55 14.55
CA PHE A 234 -41.12 7.91 14.05
C PHE A 234 -40.33 6.66 13.64
N LEU A 235 -40.33 5.63 14.47
CA LEU A 235 -39.63 4.38 14.19
C LEU A 235 -40.16 3.69 12.93
N GLN A 236 -41.48 3.71 12.69
CA GLN A 236 -42.07 3.18 11.45
C GLN A 236 -41.64 3.98 10.20
N ASP A 237 -41.65 5.31 10.31
CA ASP A 237 -41.24 6.17 9.20
C ASP A 237 -39.74 6.03 8.91
N TYR A 238 -38.92 5.91 9.94
CA TYR A 238 -37.49 5.62 9.80
C TYR A 238 -37.24 4.27 9.11
N GLN A 239 -37.95 3.21 9.50
CA GLN A 239 -37.84 1.89 8.85
C GLN A 239 -38.23 1.94 7.37
N LYS A 240 -39.31 2.68 7.02
CA LYS A 240 -39.71 2.88 5.62
C LYS A 240 -38.63 3.62 4.84
N HIS A 241 -38.07 4.70 5.42
CA HIS A 241 -36.98 5.46 4.84
C HIS A 241 -35.75 4.60 4.62
N MET A 242 -35.31 3.83 5.60
CA MET A 242 -34.19 2.92 5.50
C MET A 242 -34.37 1.89 4.38
N LYS A 243 -35.57 1.32 4.22
CA LYS A 243 -35.88 0.40 3.11
C LYS A 243 -35.79 1.10 1.76
N LYS A 244 -36.30 2.34 1.62
CA LYS A 244 -36.24 3.15 0.41
C LYS A 244 -34.78 3.48 0.05
N THR A 245 -33.98 3.87 1.03
CA THR A 245 -32.56 4.26 0.85
C THR A 245 -31.70 3.11 0.31
N ARG A 246 -32.09 1.84 0.47
CA ARG A 246 -31.40 0.68 -0.12
C ARG A 246 -31.50 0.61 -1.64
N SER A 247 -32.39 1.37 -2.28
CA SER A 247 -32.46 1.39 -3.74
C SER A 247 -31.24 2.08 -4.35
N ASN A 248 -30.83 1.63 -5.55
CA ASN A 248 -29.71 2.24 -6.26
C ASN A 248 -29.94 3.73 -6.52
N ALA A 249 -31.17 4.13 -6.87
CA ALA A 249 -31.53 5.52 -7.08
C ALA A 249 -31.31 6.38 -5.83
N ALA A 250 -31.75 5.92 -4.66
CA ALA A 250 -31.59 6.66 -3.41
C ALA A 250 -30.10 6.71 -2.96
N LYS A 251 -29.34 5.63 -3.13
CA LYS A 251 -27.89 5.66 -2.90
C LYS A 251 -27.18 6.66 -3.81
N THR A 252 -27.54 6.68 -5.08
CA THR A 252 -26.97 7.64 -6.05
C THR A 252 -27.34 9.08 -5.67
N ALA A 253 -28.59 9.34 -5.26
CA ALA A 253 -29.04 10.65 -4.78
C ALA A 253 -28.25 11.09 -3.54
N MET A 254 -28.12 10.23 -2.53
CA MET A 254 -27.30 10.47 -1.33
C MET A 254 -25.85 10.82 -1.67
N VAL A 255 -25.19 10.02 -2.52
CA VAL A 255 -23.80 10.27 -2.95
C VAL A 255 -23.70 11.60 -3.73
N ARG A 256 -24.69 11.92 -4.56
CA ARG A 256 -24.73 13.18 -5.31
C ARG A 256 -24.91 14.39 -4.40
N GLU A 257 -25.82 14.32 -3.43
CA GLU A 257 -25.99 15.36 -2.41
C GLU A 257 -24.74 15.54 -1.55
N PHE A 258 -24.01 14.47 -1.26
CA PHE A 258 -22.79 14.53 -0.49
C PHE A 258 -21.65 15.29 -1.19
N GLN A 259 -21.67 15.44 -2.54
CA GLN A 259 -20.64 16.15 -3.30
C GLN A 259 -20.43 17.59 -2.81
N HIS A 260 -21.53 18.34 -2.64
CA HIS A 260 -21.45 19.76 -2.24
C HIS A 260 -21.09 19.96 -0.76
N ILE A 261 -21.21 18.92 0.05
CA ILE A 261 -20.89 18.96 1.47
C ILE A 261 -19.38 18.82 1.70
N VAL A 262 -18.68 18.09 0.82
CA VAL A 262 -17.25 17.80 0.94
C VAL A 262 -16.45 18.23 -0.30
N PRO A 263 -16.58 19.49 -0.75
CA PRO A 263 -15.84 19.95 -1.92
C PRO A 263 -14.33 20.06 -1.62
N ILE A 264 -13.52 19.93 -2.67
CA ILE A 264 -12.10 20.27 -2.65
C ILE A 264 -11.71 20.90 -3.99
N SER A 265 -10.83 21.92 -3.94
CA SER A 265 -10.22 22.49 -5.14
C SER A 265 -8.86 21.83 -5.40
N PRO A 266 -8.42 21.68 -6.67
CA PRO A 266 -7.05 21.30 -6.98
C PRO A 266 -5.99 22.19 -6.31
N SER A 267 -6.30 23.47 -6.08
CA SER A 267 -5.42 24.42 -5.41
C SER A 267 -5.22 24.14 -3.91
N ASP A 268 -6.07 23.32 -3.31
CA ASP A 268 -5.97 22.97 -1.89
C ASP A 268 -5.07 21.75 -1.66
N LEU A 269 -4.75 21.02 -2.74
CA LEU A 269 -3.93 19.82 -2.71
C LEU A 269 -2.43 20.19 -2.69
N ASP A 270 -1.65 19.44 -1.91
CA ASP A 270 -0.18 19.53 -1.85
C ASP A 270 0.37 20.95 -1.62
N THR A 271 -0.34 21.76 -0.83
CA THR A 271 0.01 23.16 -0.59
C THR A 271 1.24 23.35 0.32
N HIS A 272 1.57 22.34 1.12
CA HIS A 272 2.65 22.38 2.11
C HIS A 272 4.00 22.03 1.50
N LYS A 273 4.72 23.02 0.99
CA LYS A 273 5.95 22.83 0.20
C LYS A 273 7.15 22.32 0.98
N SER A 274 7.20 22.54 2.30
CA SER A 274 8.27 22.04 3.17
C SER A 274 7.91 20.74 3.89
N LEU A 275 6.72 20.18 3.67
CA LEU A 275 6.30 18.91 4.25
C LEU A 275 6.45 17.78 3.25
N VAL A 276 7.03 16.68 3.70
CA VAL A 276 7.21 15.46 2.90
C VAL A 276 6.47 14.31 3.56
N ASN A 277 5.57 13.70 2.82
CA ASN A 277 4.81 12.56 3.29
C ASN A 277 5.61 11.27 3.10
N THR A 278 5.78 10.50 4.16
CA THR A 278 6.50 9.21 4.18
C THR A 278 5.57 8.10 4.67
N GLN A 279 5.93 6.85 4.52
CA GLN A 279 5.07 5.72 4.90
C GLN A 279 4.69 5.68 6.39
N ASN A 280 5.47 6.30 7.26
CA ASN A 280 5.24 6.29 8.72
C ASN A 280 4.93 7.66 9.33
N GLY A 281 4.69 8.69 8.50
CA GLY A 281 4.34 10.03 8.97
C GLY A 281 4.76 11.13 8.01
N ILE A 282 4.50 12.36 8.38
CA ILE A 282 4.84 13.56 7.62
C ILE A 282 6.10 14.17 8.24
N VAL A 283 7.12 14.38 7.42
CA VAL A 283 8.39 15.00 7.83
C VAL A 283 8.39 16.48 7.47
N ASP A 284 8.67 17.31 8.43
CA ASP A 284 8.92 18.73 8.23
C ASP A 284 10.40 18.93 7.85
N LEU A 285 10.66 19.40 6.64
CA LEU A 285 12.02 19.62 6.12
C LEU A 285 12.74 20.79 6.81
N ASP A 286 12.00 21.71 7.44
CA ASP A 286 12.60 22.89 8.08
C ASP A 286 13.25 22.52 9.42
N ASN A 287 12.70 21.55 10.14
CA ASN A 287 13.18 21.17 11.47
C ASN A 287 13.48 19.67 11.64
N GLY A 288 13.17 18.83 10.64
CA GLY A 288 13.36 17.38 10.67
C GLY A 288 12.37 16.63 11.56
N ALA A 289 11.36 17.28 12.10
CA ALA A 289 10.35 16.64 12.94
C ALA A 289 9.42 15.73 12.11
N THR A 290 9.02 14.62 12.70
CA THR A 290 8.02 13.72 12.08
C THR A 290 6.72 13.78 12.88
N VAL A 291 5.61 14.03 12.19
CA VAL A 291 4.27 14.09 12.77
C VAL A 291 3.38 13.02 12.16
N PRO A 292 2.34 12.55 12.87
CA PRO A 292 1.39 11.59 12.31
C PRO A 292 0.71 12.09 11.04
N HIS A 293 0.30 11.17 10.17
CA HIS A 293 -0.51 11.49 9.00
C HIS A 293 -1.79 12.23 9.39
N ASN A 294 -2.15 13.23 8.60
CA ASN A 294 -3.34 14.06 8.85
C ASN A 294 -4.09 14.30 7.53
N PRO A 295 -5.34 13.82 7.38
CA PRO A 295 -6.12 14.04 6.16
C PRO A 295 -6.34 15.51 5.81
N LYS A 296 -6.29 16.41 6.80
CA LYS A 296 -6.46 17.86 6.59
C LYS A 296 -5.27 18.54 5.92
N MET A 297 -4.15 17.82 5.74
CA MET A 297 -3.00 18.32 4.98
C MET A 297 -3.16 18.14 3.47
N TYR A 298 -4.17 17.42 3.03
CA TYR A 298 -4.53 17.20 1.61
C TYR A 298 -3.35 16.77 0.73
N MET A 299 -2.46 15.93 1.26
CA MET A 299 -1.30 15.43 0.53
C MET A 299 -1.71 14.28 -0.39
N THR A 300 -1.34 14.38 -1.68
CA THR A 300 -1.62 13.37 -2.70
C THR A 300 -0.40 12.51 -3.03
N ARG A 301 0.77 12.85 -2.52
CA ARG A 301 2.03 12.18 -2.76
C ARG A 301 2.59 11.58 -1.48
N MET A 302 3.33 10.47 -1.62
CA MET A 302 4.02 9.82 -0.51
C MET A 302 5.32 9.22 -1.01
N LEU A 303 6.41 9.41 -0.26
CA LEU A 303 7.67 8.73 -0.56
C LEU A 303 7.54 7.22 -0.40
N GLY A 304 8.26 6.47 -1.24
CA GLY A 304 8.31 5.01 -1.17
C GLY A 304 8.98 4.44 0.10
N THR A 305 9.43 5.29 1.01
CA THR A 305 10.22 4.93 2.19
C THR A 305 9.64 5.52 3.48
N SER A 306 10.03 4.90 4.60
CA SER A 306 9.73 5.40 5.95
C SER A 306 10.89 6.23 6.48
N MET A 307 10.60 7.27 7.25
CA MET A 307 11.62 8.00 8.00
C MET A 307 12.05 7.17 9.22
N PRO A 308 13.33 6.80 9.36
CA PRO A 308 13.79 6.02 10.50
C PRO A 308 13.81 6.88 11.78
N VAL A 309 13.37 6.31 12.90
CA VAL A 309 13.40 6.98 14.23
C VAL A 309 14.84 7.32 14.64
N ASN A 310 15.79 6.43 14.34
CA ASN A 310 17.21 6.61 14.60
C ASN A 310 17.98 6.44 13.28
N PRO A 311 18.14 7.52 12.48
CA PRO A 311 18.82 7.43 11.19
C PRO A 311 20.28 7.07 11.37
N LYS A 312 20.70 5.97 10.77
CA LYS A 312 22.11 5.59 10.69
C LYS A 312 22.77 6.30 9.51
N LYS A 313 24.05 6.67 9.68
CA LYS A 313 24.83 7.24 8.58
C LYS A 313 24.82 6.28 7.37
N PRO A 314 24.42 6.72 6.18
CA PRO A 314 24.32 5.86 4.99
C PRO A 314 25.71 5.66 4.36
N VAL A 315 26.54 4.82 5.01
CA VAL A 315 27.97 4.65 4.66
C VAL A 315 28.17 4.22 3.21
N LEU A 316 27.33 3.31 2.69
CA LEU A 316 27.42 2.83 1.32
C LEU A 316 27.11 3.94 0.30
N TRP A 317 26.09 4.73 0.57
CA TRP A 317 25.73 5.87 -0.27
C TRP A 317 26.82 6.93 -0.32
N LEU A 318 27.34 7.31 0.83
CA LEU A 318 28.42 8.30 0.92
C LEU A 318 29.68 7.82 0.17
N ARG A 319 30.03 6.55 0.34
CA ARG A 319 31.16 5.95 -0.39
C ARG A 319 30.91 5.92 -1.91
N PHE A 320 29.69 5.58 -2.34
CA PHE A 320 29.32 5.64 -3.75
C PHE A 320 29.49 7.06 -4.32
N LEU A 321 29.07 8.09 -3.58
CA LEU A 321 29.28 9.47 -4.00
C LEU A 321 30.77 9.84 -4.09
N ASP A 322 31.57 9.47 -3.09
CA ASP A 322 33.01 9.68 -3.10
C ASP A 322 33.67 8.98 -4.30
N ASP A 323 33.26 7.76 -4.59
CA ASP A 323 33.80 6.96 -5.71
C ASP A 323 33.46 7.57 -7.10
N ILE A 324 32.26 8.14 -7.31
CA ILE A 324 31.86 8.68 -8.63
C ILE A 324 32.26 10.14 -8.85
N PHE A 325 32.42 10.92 -7.74
CA PHE A 325 32.79 12.34 -7.81
C PHE A 325 34.24 12.61 -7.39
N GLY A 326 35.05 11.56 -7.20
CA GLY A 326 36.49 11.69 -6.96
C GLY A 326 36.86 12.43 -5.67
N ASP A 327 36.09 12.24 -4.60
CA ASP A 327 36.21 12.93 -3.30
C ASP A 327 36.02 14.45 -3.35
N ASP A 328 35.45 15.00 -4.43
CA ASP A 328 35.10 16.41 -4.52
C ASP A 328 33.92 16.73 -3.56
N LYS A 329 34.27 17.20 -2.36
CA LYS A 329 33.31 17.47 -1.29
C LYS A 329 32.37 18.65 -1.61
N GLU A 330 32.80 19.60 -2.41
CA GLU A 330 31.96 20.73 -2.82
C GLU A 330 30.89 20.28 -3.81
N LEU A 331 31.27 19.48 -4.79
CA LEU A 331 30.35 18.90 -5.76
C LEU A 331 29.35 17.94 -5.07
N ILE A 332 29.80 17.08 -4.18
CA ILE A 332 28.94 16.19 -3.40
C ILE A 332 27.93 16.98 -2.58
N ARG A 333 28.35 18.07 -1.92
CA ARG A 333 27.47 18.96 -1.16
C ARG A 333 26.45 19.67 -2.05
N TYR A 334 26.87 20.11 -3.24
CA TYR A 334 25.98 20.71 -4.22
C TYR A 334 24.91 19.73 -4.67
N ILE A 335 25.28 18.48 -4.99
CA ILE A 335 24.35 17.42 -5.37
C ILE A 335 23.37 17.10 -4.21
N GLN A 336 23.87 17.03 -2.99
CA GLN A 336 23.02 16.83 -1.82
C GLN A 336 21.97 17.93 -1.68
N LYS A 337 22.35 19.19 -1.87
CA LYS A 337 21.40 20.32 -1.87
C LYS A 337 20.40 20.23 -3.01
N SER A 338 20.86 19.86 -4.21
CA SER A 338 20.01 19.72 -5.40
C SER A 338 18.95 18.61 -5.19
N VAL A 339 19.34 17.45 -4.63
CA VAL A 339 18.40 16.39 -4.28
C VAL A 339 17.44 16.83 -3.17
N GLY A 340 17.94 17.52 -2.15
CA GLY A 340 17.10 18.11 -1.08
C GLY A 340 16.08 19.11 -1.63
N TYR A 341 16.48 19.95 -2.59
CA TYR A 341 15.56 20.85 -3.27
C TYR A 341 14.48 20.09 -4.05
N CYS A 342 14.83 19.00 -4.72
CA CYS A 342 13.86 18.15 -5.44
C CYS A 342 12.87 17.42 -4.51
N LEU A 343 13.19 17.25 -3.22
CA LEU A 343 12.25 16.71 -2.22
C LEU A 343 11.20 17.73 -1.78
N SER A 344 11.51 19.01 -1.88
CA SER A 344 10.57 20.08 -1.53
C SER A 344 9.62 20.38 -2.69
N GLY A 345 8.44 20.94 -2.39
CA GLY A 345 7.51 21.47 -3.38
C GLY A 345 7.91 22.87 -3.90
N LEU A 346 9.14 23.33 -3.65
CA LEU A 346 9.60 24.65 -4.06
C LEU A 346 10.00 24.65 -5.52
N THR A 347 9.60 25.70 -6.24
CA THR A 347 9.94 25.95 -7.65
C THR A 347 10.61 27.31 -7.85
N SER A 348 11.10 27.93 -6.77
CA SER A 348 11.69 29.29 -6.79
C SER A 348 12.91 29.41 -7.69
N GLU A 349 13.73 28.36 -7.76
CA GLU A 349 14.98 28.38 -8.52
C GLU A 349 14.79 28.21 -10.03
N GLN A 350 13.63 27.76 -10.49
CA GLN A 350 13.30 27.53 -11.92
C GLN A 350 14.44 26.87 -12.70
N CYS A 351 15.06 25.85 -12.10
CA CYS A 351 16.24 25.18 -12.65
C CYS A 351 15.91 23.75 -13.12
N VAL A 352 16.77 23.25 -14.03
CA VAL A 352 16.76 21.86 -14.50
C VAL A 352 18.15 21.28 -14.29
N PHE A 353 18.25 20.10 -13.71
CA PHE A 353 19.50 19.41 -13.50
C PHE A 353 19.78 18.42 -14.64
N PHE A 354 20.89 18.63 -15.36
CA PHE A 354 21.35 17.72 -16.40
C PHE A 354 22.52 16.87 -15.92
N LEU A 355 22.32 15.55 -15.89
CA LEU A 355 23.38 14.60 -15.63
C LEU A 355 23.98 14.16 -16.96
N TYR A 356 25.18 14.61 -17.26
CA TYR A 356 25.90 14.27 -18.51
C TYR A 356 27.21 13.53 -18.18
N GLY A 357 27.78 12.89 -19.20
CA GLY A 357 29.08 12.20 -19.13
C GLY A 357 29.10 10.97 -20.01
N ASN A 358 30.32 10.46 -20.26
CA ASN A 358 30.56 9.26 -21.03
C ASN A 358 29.91 8.05 -20.35
N GLY A 359 29.43 7.05 -21.05
CA GLY A 359 28.74 5.90 -20.49
C GLY A 359 29.43 5.28 -19.26
N ARG A 360 28.68 4.52 -18.44
CA ARG A 360 29.18 3.75 -17.27
C ARG A 360 29.84 4.55 -16.13
N ASN A 361 29.33 5.73 -15.83
CA ASN A 361 29.83 6.62 -14.77
C ASN A 361 28.86 6.82 -13.60
N GLY A 362 28.00 5.85 -13.31
CA GLY A 362 27.12 5.85 -12.15
C GLY A 362 25.83 6.67 -12.28
N LYS A 363 25.58 7.40 -13.38
CA LYS A 363 24.36 8.23 -13.53
C LYS A 363 23.06 7.46 -13.33
N SER A 364 22.92 6.32 -14.00
CA SER A 364 21.71 5.49 -13.89
C SER A 364 21.52 4.98 -12.45
N THR A 365 22.59 4.48 -11.82
CA THR A 365 22.55 4.01 -10.43
C THR A 365 22.14 5.13 -9.47
N PHE A 366 22.70 6.35 -9.67
CA PHE A 366 22.32 7.53 -8.89
C PHE A 366 20.81 7.82 -9.02
N LEU A 367 20.30 7.89 -10.25
CA LEU A 367 18.88 8.16 -10.51
C LEU A 367 17.95 7.05 -9.99
N GLU A 368 18.35 5.78 -10.12
CA GLU A 368 17.59 4.65 -9.61
C GLU A 368 17.46 4.69 -8.09
N ILE A 369 18.51 5.09 -7.38
CA ILE A 369 18.45 5.24 -5.92
C ILE A 369 17.50 6.39 -5.55
N ILE A 370 17.59 7.54 -6.22
CA ILE A 370 16.68 8.66 -5.97
C ILE A 370 15.24 8.25 -6.29
N ARG A 371 15.01 7.59 -7.42
CA ARG A 371 13.68 7.07 -7.78
C ARG A 371 13.14 6.09 -6.74
N ALA A 372 13.96 5.19 -6.23
CA ALA A 372 13.55 4.24 -5.20
C ALA A 372 13.17 4.94 -3.87
N LEU A 373 13.84 6.04 -3.53
CA LEU A 373 13.50 6.87 -2.37
C LEU A 373 12.18 7.63 -2.59
N LEU A 374 12.00 8.22 -3.77
CA LEU A 374 10.82 9.02 -4.09
C LEU A 374 9.57 8.15 -4.28
N GLY A 375 9.71 6.90 -4.70
CA GLY A 375 8.59 6.02 -5.03
C GLY A 375 8.07 6.23 -6.46
N GLU A 376 6.86 5.76 -6.71
CA GLU A 376 6.15 6.00 -7.97
C GLU A 376 5.45 7.37 -7.90
N TYR A 377 5.97 8.33 -8.64
CA TYR A 377 5.38 9.67 -8.80
C TYR A 377 4.65 9.79 -10.12
#